data_360fc24e31b4cd763dc96d86e087d4c1
#
_entry.id   360fc24e31b4cd763dc96d86e087d4c1
#
_cell.length_a   1.000
_cell.length_b   1.000
_cell.length_c   1.000
_cell.angle_alpha   90.00
_cell.angle_beta   90.00
_cell.angle_gamma   90.00
#
_symmetry.space_group_name_H-M   'P 1'
#
loop_
_entity.id
_entity.type
_entity.pdbx_description
1 polymer ?
#
loop_
_entity_poly.entity_id
_entity_poly.type
_entity_poly.pdbx_seq_one_letter_code
_entity_poly.pdbx_strand_id
1 'polypeptide(L)'
;MIHSMAGGELKFNQHFDFAKVEIIEGEDIGLIFWFISPFSNLQIENKVLVPLGKNNKEVKAKVLRIDKNISEQSSPFPIKRMKTIISIIN
;
A
#
# COMPACT_ATOMS: atom_id res chain seq x y z
N MET A 1 11.20 27.70 -18.89
CA MET A 1 10.72 27.33 -18.86
C MET A 1 10.42 26.28 -18.48
N ILE A 2 10.18 25.87 -18.31
CA ILE A 2 10.13 24.80 -18.11
C ILE A 2 9.86 24.36 -16.85
N HIS A 3 9.95 25.04 -15.87
CA HIS A 3 9.83 24.68 -14.64
C HIS A 3 8.56 24.23 -14.18
N SER A 4 7.50 24.86 -14.49
CA SER A 4 6.19 24.45 -14.04
C SER A 4 5.83 23.12 -14.60
N MET A 5 6.27 22.86 -15.75
CA MET A 5 5.97 21.62 -16.35
C MET A 5 6.71 20.51 -15.68
N ALA A 6 7.90 20.79 -15.24
CA ALA A 6 8.64 19.79 -14.55
C ALA A 6 7.93 19.33 -13.29
N GLY A 7 7.30 20.24 -12.60
CA GLY A 7 6.55 19.87 -11.42
C GLY A 7 5.41 18.93 -11.74
N GLY A 8 4.70 19.23 -12.82
CA GLY A 8 3.60 18.37 -13.22
C GLY A 8 4.09 17.00 -13.63
N GLU A 9 5.20 16.95 -14.31
CA GLU A 9 5.75 15.68 -14.73
C GLU A 9 6.18 14.85 -13.55
N LEU A 10 6.70 15.47 -12.51
CA LEU A 10 7.10 14.72 -11.34
C LEU A 10 5.95 13.98 -10.70
N LYS A 11 4.75 14.55 -10.75
CA LYS A 11 3.60 13.86 -10.19
C LYS A 11 3.30 12.58 -10.95
N PHE A 12 3.46 12.61 -12.25
CA PHE A 12 3.17 11.42 -13.04
C PHE A 12 4.25 10.37 -12.91
N ASN A 13 5.40 10.77 -12.41
CA ASN A 13 6.51 9.83 -12.29
C ASN A 13 6.75 9.33 -10.88
N GLN A 14 5.77 9.56 -10.00
CA GLN A 14 5.90 9.03 -8.65
C GLN A 14 5.83 7.52 -8.64
N HIS A 15 6.62 6.93 -7.75
CA HIS A 15 6.66 5.49 -7.60
C HIS A 15 6.32 5.13 -6.17
N PHE A 16 5.71 3.95 -6.03
CA PHE A 16 5.24 3.48 -4.74
C PHE A 16 5.59 2.02 -4.56
N ASP A 17 5.69 1.61 -3.31
CA ASP A 17 5.75 0.19 -2.99
C ASP A 17 4.35 -0.26 -2.63
N PHE A 18 3.95 -1.42 -3.12
CA PHE A 18 2.64 -1.99 -2.84
C PHE A 18 2.80 -3.33 -2.15
N ALA A 19 1.91 -3.63 -1.24
CA ALA A 19 1.91 -4.90 -0.55
C ALA A 19 0.54 -5.55 -0.67
N LYS A 20 0.55 -6.84 -1.03
CA LYS A 20 -0.64 -7.67 -1.06
C LYS A 20 -0.69 -8.37 0.28
N VAL A 21 -1.77 -8.20 1.01
CA VAL A 21 -1.86 -8.74 2.37
C VAL A 21 -3.12 -9.55 2.55
N GLU A 22 -3.06 -10.52 3.44
CA GLU A 22 -4.20 -11.33 3.84
C GLU A 22 -4.58 -10.95 5.24
N ILE A 23 -5.86 -10.66 5.47
CA ILE A 23 -6.36 -10.31 6.80
C ILE A 23 -6.33 -11.55 7.68
N ILE A 24 -5.77 -11.42 8.88
CA ILE A 24 -5.60 -12.55 9.78
C ILE A 24 -6.38 -12.44 11.08
N GLU A 25 -7.23 -11.41 11.21
CA GLU A 25 -8.11 -11.32 12.37
C GLU A 25 -9.39 -10.58 12.00
N GLY A 26 -10.43 -10.77 12.79
CA GLY A 26 -11.68 -10.04 12.63
C GLY A 26 -12.60 -10.71 11.62
N GLU A 27 -13.63 -9.95 11.23
CA GLU A 27 -14.68 -10.47 10.35
C GLU A 27 -14.18 -10.76 8.95
N ASP A 28 -13.14 -10.05 8.53
CA ASP A 28 -12.63 -10.17 7.17
C ASP A 28 -11.47 -11.15 7.04
N ILE A 29 -11.30 -12.01 8.00
CA ILE A 29 -10.19 -12.97 8.00
C ILE A 29 -10.20 -13.77 6.70
N GLY A 30 -9.03 -13.87 6.05
CA GLY A 30 -8.90 -14.59 4.80
C GLY A 30 -9.02 -13.73 3.56
N LEU A 31 -9.56 -12.53 3.66
CA LEU A 31 -9.66 -11.64 2.51
C LEU A 31 -8.30 -11.03 2.19
N ILE A 32 -8.10 -10.78 0.92
CA ILE A 32 -6.82 -10.29 0.41
C ILE A 32 -7.01 -8.90 -0.18
N PHE A 33 -6.13 -7.98 0.19
CA PHE A 33 -6.18 -6.61 -0.28
C PHE A 33 -4.79 -6.10 -0.63
N TRP A 34 -4.74 -5.06 -1.45
CA TRP A 34 -3.51 -4.35 -1.75
C TRP A 34 -3.48 -3.05 -0.97
N PHE A 35 -2.31 -2.72 -0.44
CA PHE A 35 -2.07 -1.46 0.28
C PHE A 35 -0.79 -0.82 -0.21
N ILE A 36 -0.68 0.49 -0.02
CA ILE A 36 0.57 1.20 -0.24
C ILE A 36 1.45 0.95 0.98
N SER A 37 2.71 0.62 0.75
CA SER A 37 3.67 0.42 1.82
C SER A 37 4.59 1.63 1.93
N PRO A 38 4.59 2.33 3.07
CA PRO A 38 5.53 3.42 3.28
C PRO A 38 6.87 2.91 3.84
N PHE A 39 6.99 1.59 4.03
CA PHE A 39 8.16 1.02 4.70
C PHE A 39 9.07 0.33 3.71
N SER A 40 10.32 0.78 3.64
CA SER A 40 11.31 0.17 2.74
C SER A 40 11.80 -1.19 3.26
N ASN A 41 11.61 -1.44 4.55
CA ASN A 41 12.08 -2.68 5.18
C ASN A 41 11.00 -3.74 5.32
N LEU A 42 9.85 -3.57 4.68
CA LEU A 42 8.79 -4.54 4.75
C LEU A 42 9.23 -5.83 4.05
N GLN A 43 8.86 -6.98 4.63
CA GLN A 43 9.20 -8.28 4.07
C GLN A 43 7.97 -9.17 3.99
N ILE A 44 8.01 -10.12 3.08
CA ILE A 44 6.97 -11.13 2.97
C ILE A 44 6.86 -11.86 4.30
N GLU A 45 5.63 -12.16 4.70
CA GLU A 45 5.29 -12.81 5.96
C GLU A 45 5.31 -11.87 7.17
N ASN A 46 5.74 -10.62 7.02
CA ASN A 46 5.61 -9.67 8.10
C ASN A 46 4.13 -9.51 8.46
N LYS A 47 3.88 -9.26 9.74
CA LYS A 47 2.54 -8.90 10.18
C LYS A 47 2.47 -7.38 10.28
N VAL A 48 1.37 -6.85 9.81
CA VAL A 48 1.19 -5.40 9.73
C VAL A 48 -0.21 -5.03 10.21
N LEU A 49 -0.37 -3.76 10.59
CA LEU A 49 -1.68 -3.19 10.86
C LEU A 49 -2.12 -2.45 9.62
N VAL A 50 -3.36 -2.69 9.19
CA VAL A 50 -3.92 -2.03 8.02
C VAL A 50 -5.30 -1.48 8.35
N PRO A 51 -5.70 -0.37 7.70
CA PRO A 51 -7.03 0.21 7.92
C PRO A 51 -8.04 -0.43 6.99
N LEU A 52 -9.17 -0.88 7.53
CA LEU A 52 -10.23 -1.49 6.73
C LEU A 52 -11.55 -0.77 6.89
N GLY A 53 -12.33 -0.80 5.82
CA GLY A 53 -13.70 -0.32 5.83
C GLY A 53 -13.81 1.18 5.91
N LYS A 54 -15.03 1.65 6.02
CA LYS A 54 -15.29 3.09 6.02
C LYS A 54 -14.68 3.80 7.21
N ASN A 55 -14.59 3.11 8.33
CA ASN A 55 -14.07 3.71 9.56
C ASN A 55 -12.59 3.49 9.76
N ASN A 56 -11.92 2.90 8.77
CA ASN A 56 -10.48 2.62 8.85
C ASN A 56 -10.12 1.85 10.12
N LYS A 57 -10.89 0.79 10.38
CA LYS A 57 -10.64 -0.03 11.55
C LYS A 57 -9.30 -0.75 11.37
N GLU A 58 -8.45 -0.66 12.38
CA GLU A 58 -7.12 -1.27 12.31
C GLU A 58 -7.23 -2.76 12.58
N VAL A 59 -6.74 -3.55 11.63
CA VAL A 59 -6.74 -5.01 11.78
C VAL A 59 -5.37 -5.54 11.38
N LYS A 60 -5.06 -6.74 11.86
CA LYS A 60 -3.80 -7.38 11.55
C LYS A 60 -3.89 -8.12 10.23
N ALA A 61 -2.81 -8.07 9.49
CA ALA A 61 -2.71 -8.74 8.20
C ALA A 61 -1.31 -9.28 8.01
N LYS A 62 -1.18 -10.25 7.12
CA LYS A 62 0.12 -10.84 6.80
C LYS A 62 0.48 -10.48 5.37
N VAL A 63 1.72 -10.07 5.15
CA VAL A 63 2.21 -9.68 3.84
C VAL A 63 2.45 -10.93 2.99
N LEU A 64 1.79 -10.98 1.83
CA LEU A 64 1.94 -12.09 0.91
C LEU A 64 2.88 -11.77 -0.25
N ARG A 65 2.92 -10.52 -0.65
CA ARG A 65 3.69 -10.10 -1.81
C ARG A 65 4.03 -8.63 -1.70
N ILE A 66 5.17 -8.25 -2.24
CA ILE A 66 5.60 -6.85 -2.27
C ILE A 66 6.06 -6.52 -3.68
N ASP A 67 5.49 -5.46 -4.24
CA ASP A 67 5.90 -4.94 -5.54
C ASP A 67 6.51 -3.58 -5.28
N LYS A 68 7.80 -3.44 -5.53
CA LYS A 68 8.52 -2.22 -5.22
C LYS A 68 8.70 -1.32 -6.41
N ASN A 69 8.71 -0.03 -6.12
CA ASN A 69 9.07 0.99 -7.10
C ASN A 69 8.18 0.94 -8.34
N ILE A 70 6.89 0.84 -8.12
CA ILE A 70 5.91 0.78 -9.20
C ILE A 70 5.40 2.18 -9.50
N SER A 71 5.38 2.56 -10.77
CA SER A 71 4.88 3.87 -11.14
C SER A 71 3.38 3.94 -10.88
N GLU A 72 2.92 5.15 -10.65
CA GLU A 72 1.49 5.36 -10.41
C GLU A 72 0.66 4.81 -11.56
N GLN A 73 1.14 4.93 -12.77
CA GLN A 73 0.41 4.46 -13.94
C GLN A 73 0.29 2.96 -14.01
N SER A 74 1.22 2.25 -13.40
CA SER A 74 1.25 0.78 -13.43
C SER A 74 0.71 0.16 -12.17
N SER A 75 0.15 0.96 -11.26
CA SER A 75 -0.32 0.42 -9.99
C SER A 75 -1.52 -0.49 -10.21
N PRO A 76 -1.71 -1.48 -9.34
CA PRO A 76 -2.84 -2.40 -9.47
C PRO A 76 -4.19 -1.73 -9.29
N PHE A 77 -4.22 -0.58 -8.60
CA PHE A 77 -5.45 0.15 -8.35
C PHE A 77 -5.19 1.64 -8.38
N PRO A 78 -6.24 2.47 -8.53
CA PRO A 78 -6.05 3.91 -8.47
C PRO A 78 -5.46 4.33 -7.14
N ILE A 79 -4.34 5.02 -7.18
CA ILE A 79 -3.63 5.43 -5.97
C ILE A 79 -4.53 6.20 -5.00
N LYS A 80 -5.39 7.04 -5.53
CA LYS A 80 -6.26 7.86 -4.69
C LYS A 80 -7.20 7.04 -3.82
N ARG A 81 -7.48 5.80 -4.22
CA ARG A 81 -8.40 4.94 -3.48
C ARG A 81 -7.69 3.93 -2.61
N MET A 82 -6.38 3.87 -2.71
CA MET A 82 -5.62 2.90 -1.93
C MET A 82 -5.32 3.46 -0.56
N LYS A 83 -5.34 2.58 0.41
CA LYS A 83 -4.97 2.94 1.77
C LYS A 83 -3.54 2.49 2.01
N THR A 84 -2.97 3.00 3.10
CA THR A 84 -1.58 2.79 3.43
C THR A 84 -1.46 1.91 4.66
N ILE A 85 -0.49 1.01 4.67
CA ILE A 85 -0.18 0.20 5.86
C ILE A 85 0.17 1.14 7.00
N ILE A 86 -0.37 0.87 8.18
CA ILE A 86 -0.18 1.73 9.34
C ILE A 86 1.16 1.46 10.00
N SER A 87 1.47 0.20 10.27
CA SER A 87 2.73 -0.13 10.95
C SER A 87 3.07 -1.59 10.72
N ILE A 88 4.33 -1.92 10.93
CA ILE A 88 4.81 -3.30 10.96
C ILE A 88 4.80 -3.72 12.42
N ILE A 89 4.15 -4.83 12.73
CA ILE A 89 3.99 -5.25 14.12
C ILE A 89 4.85 -6.44 14.49
N ASN A 90 5.62 -6.92 13.54
CA ASN A 90 6.66 -7.89 13.92
C ASN A 90 7.73 -8.02 12.88
#